data_2e30c7e59f34d3f1ce3266e3d78ae2af
#
_entry.id   2e30c7e59f34d3f1ce3266e3d78ae2af
#
_cell.length_a   1.000
_cell.length_b   1.000
_cell.length_c   1.000
_cell.angle_alpha   90.00
_cell.angle_beta   90.00
_cell.angle_gamma   90.00
#
_symmetry.space_group_name_H-M   'P 1'
#
loop_
_entity.id
_entity.type
_entity.pdbx_description
1 polymer ?
#
loop_
_entity_poly.entity_id
_entity_poly.type
_entity_poly.pdbx_seq_one_letter_code
_entity_poly.pdbx_strand_id
1 'polypeptide(L)'
;MYGSIFNLKPKDGKKDELISHLKNGQDIPYGGVGWYVLNPDNDGDLVGIAIFKDKEAYVKNAERPEQHENFMKMMELLDEEPSWNDGRFVIAENL
;
A
#
# COMPACT_ATOMS: atom_id res chain seq x y z
N MET A 1 2.69 -5.25 -15.95
CA MET A 1 2.73 -4.62 -14.61
C MET A 1 2.33 -5.60 -13.54
N TYR A 2 2.91 -5.43 -12.39
CA TYR A 2 2.72 -6.29 -11.23
C TYR A 2 2.46 -5.45 -9.98
N GLY A 3 1.71 -5.96 -9.04
CA GLY A 3 1.50 -5.23 -7.80
C GLY A 3 0.66 -5.97 -6.80
N SER A 4 0.08 -5.21 -5.88
CA SER A 4 -0.75 -5.77 -4.82
C SER A 4 -1.92 -4.85 -4.53
N ILE A 5 -3.05 -5.47 -4.23
CA ILE A 5 -4.21 -4.79 -3.66
C ILE A 5 -4.37 -5.35 -2.26
N PHE A 6 -4.47 -4.46 -1.26
CA PHE A 6 -4.45 -4.88 0.13
C PHE A 6 -5.37 -4.04 1.00
N ASN A 7 -5.87 -4.65 2.06
CA ASN A 7 -6.71 -3.98 3.05
C ASN A 7 -5.88 -3.48 4.22
N LEU A 8 -6.22 -2.30 4.71
CA LEU A 8 -5.62 -1.72 5.91
C LEU A 8 -6.75 -1.43 6.89
N LYS A 9 -6.80 -2.18 7.98
CA LYS A 9 -7.81 -2.02 9.03
C LYS A 9 -7.24 -1.16 10.16
N PRO A 10 -7.59 0.13 10.25
CA PRO A 10 -7.06 0.97 11.31
C PRO A 10 -7.62 0.59 12.67
N LYS A 11 -6.83 0.81 13.72
CA LYS A 11 -7.34 0.77 15.09
C LYS A 11 -8.40 1.84 15.27
N ASP A 12 -9.30 1.63 16.23
CA ASP A 12 -10.36 2.58 16.53
C ASP A 12 -9.78 3.99 16.77
N GLY A 13 -10.31 4.98 16.04
CA GLY A 13 -9.88 6.37 16.15
C GLY A 13 -8.55 6.69 15.49
N LYS A 14 -7.92 5.74 14.78
CA LYS A 14 -6.60 5.92 14.18
C LYS A 14 -6.61 6.09 12.66
N LYS A 15 -7.77 6.10 12.03
CA LYS A 15 -7.89 6.17 10.57
C LYS A 15 -7.23 7.43 9.99
N ASP A 16 -7.48 8.59 10.59
CA ASP A 16 -6.92 9.85 10.11
C ASP A 16 -5.39 9.89 10.28
N GLU A 17 -4.90 9.36 11.39
CA GLU A 17 -3.47 9.27 11.63
C GLU A 17 -2.80 8.32 10.64
N LEU A 18 -3.45 7.20 10.33
CA LEU A 18 -2.98 6.26 9.32
C LEU A 18 -2.91 6.91 7.94
N ILE A 19 -3.95 7.65 7.55
CA ILE A 19 -3.96 8.37 6.27
C ILE A 19 -2.83 9.39 6.22
N SER A 20 -2.60 10.15 7.28
CA SER A 20 -1.49 11.10 7.36
C SER A 20 -0.14 10.41 7.21
N HIS A 21 0.04 9.28 7.87
CA HIS A 21 1.27 8.48 7.75
C HIS A 21 1.51 8.04 6.30
N LEU A 22 0.46 7.55 5.63
CA LEU A 22 0.54 7.09 4.25
C LEU A 22 0.85 8.23 3.28
N LYS A 23 0.35 9.43 3.54
CA LYS A 23 0.62 10.62 2.71
C LYS A 23 2.07 11.11 2.84
N ASN A 24 2.67 11.00 4.00
CA ASN A 24 3.92 11.66 4.34
C ASN A 24 5.16 10.77 4.21
N GLY A 25 5.02 9.48 4.03
CA GLY A 25 6.11 8.54 4.11
C GLY A 25 6.56 7.93 2.79
N GLN A 26 6.17 8.50 1.65
CA GLN A 26 6.36 7.81 0.38
C GLN A 26 7.52 8.36 -0.44
N ASP A 27 8.59 7.57 -0.54
CA ASP A 27 9.57 7.70 -1.61
C ASP A 27 9.05 6.96 -2.84
N ILE A 28 9.39 7.44 -4.03
CA ILE A 28 9.06 6.73 -5.27
C ILE A 28 10.11 5.63 -5.46
N PRO A 29 9.73 4.34 -5.30
CA PRO A 29 10.69 3.26 -5.48
C PRO A 29 11.05 3.07 -6.96
N TYR A 30 12.24 2.51 -7.21
CA TYR A 30 12.64 2.12 -8.56
C TYR A 30 11.59 1.15 -9.13
N GLY A 31 11.12 1.46 -10.33
CA GLY A 31 10.12 0.66 -11.01
C GLY A 31 8.69 0.86 -10.51
N GLY A 32 8.46 1.82 -9.61
CA GLY A 32 7.12 2.18 -9.18
C GLY A 32 6.33 2.85 -10.30
N VAL A 33 5.09 2.44 -10.50
CA VAL A 33 4.19 2.97 -11.53
C VAL A 33 3.08 3.79 -10.89
N GLY A 34 2.50 3.31 -9.81
CA GLY A 34 1.41 4.01 -9.13
C GLY A 34 1.23 3.54 -7.70
N TRP A 35 0.66 4.43 -6.90
CA TRP A 35 0.32 4.18 -5.52
C TRP A 35 -0.99 4.87 -5.20
N TYR A 36 -1.98 4.11 -4.78
CA TYR A 36 -3.31 4.64 -4.50
C TYR A 36 -3.85 4.06 -3.20
N VAL A 37 -4.53 4.89 -2.44
CA VAL A 37 -5.26 4.44 -1.25
C VAL A 37 -6.69 4.96 -1.35
N LEU A 38 -7.64 4.03 -1.32
CA LEU A 38 -9.05 4.32 -1.36
C LEU A 38 -9.62 4.30 0.06
N ASN A 39 -10.30 5.37 0.43
CA ASN A 39 -11.14 5.38 1.63
C ASN A 39 -12.58 5.16 1.18
N PRO A 40 -13.19 4.00 1.46
CA PRO A 40 -14.53 3.72 0.93
C PRO A 40 -15.60 4.60 1.57
N ASP A 41 -16.65 4.86 0.80
CA ASP A 41 -17.76 5.74 1.24
C ASP A 41 -18.48 5.21 2.49
N ASN A 42 -18.49 3.89 2.68
CA ASN A 42 -19.12 3.26 3.85
C ASN A 42 -18.27 3.32 5.13
N ASP A 43 -17.16 4.05 5.10
CA ASP A 43 -16.21 4.15 6.21
C ASP A 43 -15.58 2.81 6.63
N GLY A 44 -15.48 1.89 5.69
CA GLY A 44 -14.80 0.61 5.91
C GLY A 44 -13.28 0.74 5.92
N ASP A 45 -12.60 -0.40 5.85
CA ASP A 45 -11.14 -0.45 5.81
C ASP A 45 -10.59 0.27 4.59
N LEU A 46 -9.40 0.85 4.72
CA LEU A 46 -8.72 1.44 3.58
C LEU A 46 -8.27 0.34 2.62
N VAL A 47 -8.28 0.64 1.32
CA VAL A 47 -7.80 -0.26 0.28
C VAL A 47 -6.58 0.37 -0.38
N GLY A 48 -5.44 -0.30 -0.28
CA GLY A 48 -4.21 0.15 -0.93
C GLY A 48 -3.99 -0.57 -2.25
N ILE A 49 -3.44 0.15 -3.23
CA ILE A 49 -3.07 -0.40 -4.53
C ILE A 49 -1.66 0.07 -4.84
N ALA A 50 -0.73 -0.88 -4.94
CA ALA A 50 0.66 -0.59 -5.30
C ALA A 50 0.96 -1.25 -6.64
N ILE A 51 1.46 -0.46 -7.60
CA ILE A 51 1.71 -0.92 -8.97
C ILE A 51 3.18 -0.70 -9.31
N PHE A 52 3.83 -1.76 -9.81
CA PHE A 52 5.22 -1.77 -10.24
C PHE A 52 5.31 -2.24 -11.69
N LYS A 53 6.41 -1.88 -12.36
CA LYS A 53 6.63 -2.29 -13.75
C LYS A 53 6.66 -3.80 -13.93
N ASP A 54 7.20 -4.53 -12.94
CA ASP A 54 7.30 -5.98 -12.94
C ASP A 54 7.42 -6.53 -11.51
N LYS A 55 7.38 -7.84 -11.38
CA LYS A 55 7.48 -8.53 -10.10
C LYS A 55 8.82 -8.28 -9.41
N GLU A 56 9.90 -8.23 -10.17
CA GLU A 56 11.24 -8.01 -9.63
C GLU A 56 11.32 -6.66 -8.91
N ALA A 57 10.79 -5.60 -9.51
CA ALA A 57 10.75 -4.27 -8.89
C ALA A 57 9.92 -4.28 -7.61
N TYR A 58 8.78 -4.98 -7.61
CA TYR A 58 7.93 -5.13 -6.44
C TYR A 58 8.69 -5.81 -5.28
N VAL A 59 9.35 -6.94 -5.57
CA VAL A 59 10.10 -7.70 -4.56
C VAL A 59 11.27 -6.88 -4.01
N LYS A 60 12.01 -6.19 -4.87
CA LYS A 60 13.12 -5.34 -4.46
C LYS A 60 12.67 -4.21 -3.54
N ASN A 61 11.52 -3.60 -3.83
CA ASN A 61 10.98 -2.57 -2.96
C ASN A 61 10.67 -3.11 -1.57
N ALA A 62 10.07 -4.31 -1.48
CA ALA A 62 9.72 -4.93 -0.21
C ALA A 62 10.96 -5.24 0.66
N GLU A 63 12.11 -5.44 0.03
CA GLU A 63 13.36 -5.74 0.72
C GLU A 63 14.12 -4.50 1.20
N ARG A 64 13.68 -3.30 0.83
CA ARG A 64 14.36 -2.06 1.23
C ARG A 64 14.19 -1.81 2.73
N PRO A 65 15.27 -1.44 3.46
CA PRO A 65 15.17 -1.12 4.88
C PRO A 65 14.17 0.00 5.19
N GLU A 66 14.12 1.04 4.36
CA GLU A 66 13.19 2.16 4.53
C GLU A 66 11.74 1.70 4.40
N GLN A 67 11.47 0.78 3.48
CA GLN A 67 10.14 0.20 3.31
C GLN A 67 9.73 -0.60 4.54
N HIS A 68 10.65 -1.35 5.10
CA HIS A 68 10.41 -2.13 6.32
C HIS A 68 10.08 -1.21 7.50
N GLU A 69 10.83 -0.13 7.68
CA GLU A 69 10.58 0.84 8.76
C GLU A 69 9.20 1.48 8.61
N ASN A 70 8.84 1.91 7.40
CA ASN A 70 7.53 2.49 7.12
C ASN A 70 6.42 1.49 7.39
N PHE A 71 6.62 0.24 7.00
CA PHE A 71 5.67 -0.85 7.26
C PHE A 71 5.47 -1.06 8.76
N MET A 72 6.54 -1.08 9.55
CA MET A 72 6.45 -1.28 11.00
C MET A 72 5.69 -0.13 11.68
N LYS A 73 5.94 1.11 11.25
CA LYS A 73 5.19 2.27 11.75
C LYS A 73 3.71 2.19 11.40
N MET A 74 3.41 1.77 10.18
CA MET A 74 2.03 1.57 9.74
C MET A 74 1.34 0.51 10.58
N MET A 75 2.03 -0.60 10.88
CA MET A 75 1.48 -1.69 11.68
C MET A 75 1.05 -1.24 13.08
N GLU A 76 1.71 -0.24 13.66
CA GLU A 76 1.31 0.31 14.96
C GLU A 76 -0.09 0.94 14.93
N LEU A 77 -0.54 1.38 13.76
CA LEU A 77 -1.85 2.02 13.57
C LEU A 77 -2.92 1.04 13.10
N LEU A 78 -2.55 -0.20 12.80
CA LEU A 78 -3.46 -1.22 12.29
C LEU A 78 -3.91 -2.17 13.39
N ASP A 79 -5.16 -2.60 13.30
CA ASP A 79 -5.76 -3.56 14.22
C ASP A 79 -5.32 -4.99 13.92
N GLU A 80 -4.93 -5.25 12.68
CA GLU A 80 -4.43 -6.56 12.23
C GLU A 80 -3.50 -6.38 11.03
N GLU A 81 -2.78 -7.43 10.66
CA GLU A 81 -1.91 -7.40 9.49
C GLU A 81 -2.72 -7.17 8.21
N PRO A 82 -2.15 -6.44 7.23
CA PRO A 82 -2.81 -6.29 5.94
C PRO A 82 -3.06 -7.62 5.25
N SER A 83 -4.16 -7.71 4.53
CA SER A 83 -4.45 -8.84 3.66
C SER A 83 -3.96 -8.50 2.26
N TRP A 84 -2.94 -9.21 1.78
CA TRP A 84 -2.28 -8.90 0.51
C TRP A 84 -2.84 -9.74 -0.64
N ASN A 85 -3.03 -9.09 -1.79
CA ASN A 85 -3.43 -9.72 -3.04
C ASN A 85 -2.40 -9.38 -4.10
N ASP A 86 -1.36 -10.19 -4.23
CA ASP A 86 -0.27 -9.95 -5.18
C ASP A 86 -0.60 -10.59 -6.53
N GLY A 87 -0.24 -9.91 -7.61
CA GLY A 87 -0.49 -10.46 -8.93
C GLY A 87 -0.09 -9.55 -10.07
N ARG A 88 -0.32 -10.04 -11.28
CA ARG A 88 -0.09 -9.28 -12.51
C ARG A 88 -1.39 -8.61 -12.91
N PHE A 89 -1.29 -7.37 -13.37
CA PHE A 89 -2.44 -6.68 -13.93
C PHE A 89 -2.65 -7.16 -15.36
N VAL A 90 -3.74 -7.87 -15.59
CA VAL A 90 -4.08 -8.39 -16.93
C VAL A 90 -4.72 -7.34 -17.82
N ILE A 91 -5.27 -6.28 -17.21
CA ILE A 91 -5.77 -5.10 -17.91
C ILE A 91 -5.20 -3.88 -17.17
N ALA A 92 -4.52 -3.02 -17.91
CA ALA A 92 -3.94 -1.80 -17.36
C ALA A 92 -4.02 -0.72 -18.44
N GLU A 93 -5.14 -0.01 -18.49
CA GLU A 93 -5.41 1.01 -19.49
C GLU A 93 -5.61 2.38 -18.83
N ASN A 94 -5.08 3.40 -19.44
CA ASN A 94 -5.36 4.80 -19.10
C ASN A 94 -6.54 5.26 -19.94
N LEU A 95 -7.56 5.79 -19.30
CA LEU A 95 -8.75 6.29 -19.98
C LEU A 95 -8.61 7.77 -20.32
#